data_2d2046587a3ddbc4a26ff50662dd20a7
#
_entry.id   2d2046587a3ddbc4a26ff50662dd20a7
#
_cell.length_a   1.000
_cell.length_b   1.000
_cell.length_c   1.000
_cell.angle_alpha   90.00
_cell.angle_beta   90.00
_cell.angle_gamma   90.00
#
_symmetry.space_group_name_H-M   'P 1'
#
loop_
_entity.id
_entity.type
_entity.pdbx_description
1 polymer ?
#
loop_
_entity_poly.entity_id
_entity_poly.type
_entity_poly.pdbx_seq_one_letter_code
_entity_poly.pdbx_strand_id
1 'polypeptide(L)'
;MNILVFSDTHLYMPFDQKKFDYLKKIIIGADQIIINGDFFDDYMISFDNFIKSPWNQLFPLLKEKKAVYVFGNHDQQKFSDTRLSLFSDLQTQDYKLSISNRQFIFTHGHQFRKTADLSIKNITIVMPVVNFIINIAHFFRQAMVNIFGKTFLELRFAYRNKATKEKAIKTIGPDQFIIVGHNHWAEVDEINHFACCGAILYGFAQYLTIDSESGKITLHEEWYDR
;
A
#
# COMPACT_ATOMS: atom_id res chain seq x y z
N MET A 1 -3.01 -18.30 -12.19
CA MET A 1 -2.11 -17.76 -11.12
C MET A 1 -2.78 -16.58 -10.47
N ASN A 2 -2.61 -16.46 -9.15
CA ASN A 2 -3.22 -15.38 -8.36
C ASN A 2 -2.17 -14.32 -8.01
N ILE A 3 -2.30 -13.11 -8.56
CA ILE A 3 -1.41 -11.98 -8.28
C ILE A 3 -2.02 -11.16 -7.15
N LEU A 4 -1.35 -11.11 -5.99
CA LEU A 4 -1.73 -10.27 -4.86
C LEU A 4 -1.21 -8.85 -5.08
N VAL A 5 -2.08 -7.86 -4.97
CA VAL A 5 -1.74 -6.43 -5.07
C VAL A 5 -2.21 -5.71 -3.81
N PHE A 6 -1.30 -5.17 -3.05
CA PHE A 6 -1.61 -4.38 -1.86
C PHE A 6 -0.73 -3.14 -1.75
N SER A 7 -1.18 -2.16 -0.99
CA SER A 7 -0.47 -0.91 -0.71
C SER A 7 -0.75 -0.42 0.71
N ASP A 8 -0.11 0.67 1.09
CA ASP A 8 -0.47 1.45 2.29
C ASP A 8 -0.52 0.58 3.57
N THR A 9 0.49 -0.27 3.74
CA THR A 9 0.64 -1.04 4.97
C THR A 9 1.31 -0.23 6.08
N HIS A 10 2.12 0.77 5.72
CA HIS A 10 2.83 1.66 6.64
C HIS A 10 3.45 0.91 7.82
N LEU A 11 4.34 -0.05 7.53
CA LEU A 11 5.01 -0.83 8.55
C LEU A 11 5.99 0.03 9.34
N TYR A 12 5.91 -0.01 10.67
CA TYR A 12 6.80 0.73 11.58
C TYR A 12 6.86 0.04 12.95
N MET A 13 7.45 0.67 13.94
CA MET A 13 7.50 0.18 15.32
C MET A 13 6.56 1.01 16.22
N PRO A 14 5.90 0.40 17.24
CA PRO A 14 6.07 -0.99 17.69
C PRO A 14 5.50 -2.02 16.68
N PHE A 15 6.11 -3.23 16.72
CA PHE A 15 5.71 -4.33 15.85
C PHE A 15 4.28 -4.81 16.19
N ASP A 16 3.47 -4.97 15.15
CA ASP A 16 2.09 -5.45 15.25
C ASP A 16 2.03 -6.92 14.79
N GLN A 17 1.96 -7.83 15.76
CA GLN A 17 1.93 -9.28 15.50
C GLN A 17 0.70 -9.70 14.69
N LYS A 18 -0.50 -9.14 14.97
CA LYS A 18 -1.73 -9.50 14.25
C LYS A 18 -1.64 -9.11 12.78
N LYS A 19 -1.14 -7.91 12.52
CA LYS A 19 -0.90 -7.42 11.16
C LYS A 19 0.16 -8.26 10.44
N PHE A 20 1.22 -8.65 11.14
CA PHE A 20 2.26 -9.53 10.60
C PHE A 20 1.68 -10.90 10.19
N ASP A 21 0.92 -11.54 11.09
CA ASP A 21 0.33 -12.86 10.83
C ASP A 21 -0.65 -12.80 9.66
N TYR A 22 -1.41 -11.71 9.56
CA TYR A 22 -2.32 -11.48 8.45
C TYR A 22 -1.58 -11.28 7.12
N LEU A 23 -0.57 -10.40 7.07
CA LEU A 23 0.27 -10.20 5.88
C LEU A 23 0.94 -11.51 5.45
N LYS A 24 1.49 -12.27 6.40
CA LYS A 24 2.06 -13.59 6.14
C LYS A 24 1.05 -14.53 5.49
N LYS A 25 -0.19 -14.58 6.01
CA LYS A 25 -1.29 -15.41 5.47
C LYS A 25 -1.57 -15.08 4.00
N ILE A 26 -1.78 -13.80 3.67
CA ILE A 26 -2.14 -13.40 2.30
C ILE A 26 -0.96 -13.54 1.32
N ILE A 27 0.29 -13.30 1.78
CA ILE A 27 1.51 -13.49 0.99
C ILE A 27 1.70 -14.96 0.62
N ILE A 28 1.55 -15.89 1.57
CA ILE A 28 1.68 -17.33 1.31
C ILE A 28 0.65 -17.80 0.29
N GLY A 29 -0.58 -17.28 0.34
CA GLY A 29 -1.68 -17.65 -0.56
C GLY A 29 -1.56 -17.11 -1.99
N ALA A 30 -0.57 -16.27 -2.28
CA ALA A 30 -0.35 -15.69 -3.60
C ALA A 30 0.69 -16.46 -4.43
N ASP A 31 0.61 -16.34 -5.74
CA ASP A 31 1.65 -16.86 -6.66
C ASP A 31 2.68 -15.78 -7.00
N GLN A 32 2.24 -14.52 -7.11
CA GLN A 32 3.07 -13.34 -7.35
C GLN A 32 2.55 -12.18 -6.52
N ILE A 33 3.43 -11.21 -6.20
CA ILE A 33 3.10 -10.07 -5.36
C ILE A 33 3.49 -8.75 -6.03
N ILE A 34 2.60 -7.77 -5.94
CA ILE A 34 2.88 -6.37 -6.28
C ILE A 34 2.59 -5.53 -5.04
N ILE A 35 3.64 -4.97 -4.45
CA ILE A 35 3.57 -3.98 -3.37
C ILE A 35 3.45 -2.62 -4.03
N ASN A 36 2.27 -2.01 -3.99
CA ASN A 36 1.97 -0.78 -4.73
C ASN A 36 2.19 0.49 -3.88
N GLY A 37 3.33 0.55 -3.19
CA GLY A 37 3.81 1.70 -2.43
C GLY A 37 3.34 1.76 -0.97
N ASP A 38 4.03 2.58 -0.20
CA ASP A 38 3.80 2.81 1.23
C ASP A 38 3.80 1.50 2.04
N PHE A 39 4.79 0.62 1.74
CA PHE A 39 4.97 -0.64 2.47
C PHE A 39 5.49 -0.39 3.88
N PHE A 40 6.54 0.40 4.03
CA PHE A 40 7.02 0.89 5.32
C PHE A 40 6.84 2.41 5.43
N ASP A 41 6.81 2.92 6.65
CA ASP A 41 6.62 4.35 6.90
C ASP A 41 7.95 5.00 7.30
N ASP A 42 8.69 5.55 6.32
CA ASP A 42 9.98 6.18 6.58
C ASP A 42 9.89 7.47 7.44
N TYR A 43 8.69 8.00 7.67
CA TYR A 43 8.50 9.05 8.68
C TYR A 43 8.55 8.51 10.11
N MET A 44 8.24 7.23 10.31
CA MET A 44 8.16 6.57 11.62
C MET A 44 9.34 5.63 11.90
N ILE A 45 9.93 5.04 10.85
CA ILE A 45 11.06 4.12 10.96
C ILE A 45 12.01 4.33 9.79
N SER A 46 13.32 4.52 10.05
CA SER A 46 14.30 4.58 8.97
C SER A 46 14.42 3.23 8.25
N PHE A 47 14.85 3.23 6.98
CA PHE A 47 15.04 2.00 6.22
C PHE A 47 16.01 1.03 6.92
N ASP A 48 17.10 1.54 7.51
CA ASP A 48 18.04 0.72 8.30
C ASP A 48 17.39 0.01 9.49
N ASN A 49 16.49 0.68 10.19
CA ASN A 49 15.78 0.09 11.31
C ASN A 49 14.66 -0.84 10.83
N PHE A 50 14.00 -0.51 9.71
CA PHE A 50 12.98 -1.36 9.10
C PHE A 50 13.53 -2.73 8.72
N ILE A 51 14.67 -2.79 8.01
CA ILE A 51 15.27 -4.07 7.59
C ILE A 51 15.82 -4.90 8.76
N LYS A 52 16.07 -4.29 9.92
CA LYS A 52 16.50 -4.98 11.17
C LYS A 52 15.33 -5.30 12.09
N SER A 53 14.15 -4.77 11.83
CA SER A 53 12.94 -4.97 12.65
C SER A 53 12.36 -6.38 12.44
N PRO A 54 11.45 -6.84 13.32
CA PRO A 54 10.76 -8.12 13.13
C PRO A 54 9.99 -8.25 11.82
N TRP A 55 9.69 -7.14 11.13
CA TRP A 55 9.07 -7.14 9.81
C TRP A 55 9.90 -7.85 8.74
N ASN A 56 11.22 -7.97 8.95
CA ASN A 56 12.13 -8.67 8.03
C ASN A 56 11.79 -10.16 7.85
N GLN A 57 11.02 -10.75 8.75
CA GLN A 57 10.52 -12.12 8.62
C GLN A 57 9.57 -12.31 7.42
N LEU A 58 8.99 -11.22 6.87
CA LEU A 58 8.23 -11.27 5.63
C LEU A 58 9.13 -11.35 4.38
N PHE A 59 10.38 -10.91 4.48
CA PHE A 59 11.26 -10.73 3.32
C PHE A 59 11.51 -12.00 2.52
N PRO A 60 11.83 -13.16 3.15
CA PRO A 60 12.00 -14.39 2.38
C PRO A 60 10.74 -14.82 1.63
N LEU A 61 9.56 -14.61 2.24
CA LEU A 61 8.28 -14.95 1.62
C LEU A 61 7.99 -14.05 0.41
N LEU A 62 8.20 -12.74 0.54
CA LEU A 62 8.05 -11.77 -0.54
C LEU A 62 9.02 -12.07 -1.69
N LYS A 63 10.26 -12.44 -1.36
CA LYS A 63 11.30 -12.81 -2.34
C LYS A 63 10.95 -14.08 -3.08
N GLU A 64 10.47 -15.11 -2.39
CA GLU A 64 9.98 -16.36 -2.99
C GLU A 64 8.86 -16.11 -4.01
N LYS A 65 7.97 -15.16 -3.72
CA LYS A 65 6.86 -14.76 -4.60
C LYS A 65 7.27 -13.74 -5.67
N LYS A 66 8.56 -13.49 -5.87
CA LYS A 66 9.10 -12.55 -6.87
C LYS A 66 8.43 -11.18 -6.80
N ALA A 67 8.34 -10.63 -5.58
CA ALA A 67 7.64 -9.39 -5.35
C ALA A 67 8.19 -8.23 -6.20
N VAL A 68 7.27 -7.51 -6.82
CA VAL A 68 7.51 -6.21 -7.45
C VAL A 68 7.21 -5.12 -6.43
N TYR A 69 8.13 -4.17 -6.27
CA TYR A 69 8.00 -3.06 -5.36
C TYR A 69 7.87 -1.75 -6.12
N VAL A 70 6.70 -1.13 -6.01
CA VAL A 70 6.44 0.22 -6.52
C VAL A 70 6.64 1.21 -5.38
N PHE A 71 7.40 2.26 -5.60
CA PHE A 71 7.67 3.27 -4.58
C PHE A 71 6.44 4.13 -4.29
N GLY A 72 6.19 4.38 -3.00
CA GLY A 72 5.18 5.31 -2.52
C GLY A 72 5.75 6.67 -2.10
N ASN A 73 4.93 7.49 -1.43
CA ASN A 73 5.40 8.76 -0.89
C ASN A 73 6.00 8.63 0.52
N HIS A 74 5.65 7.59 1.28
CA HIS A 74 6.26 7.29 2.58
C HIS A 74 7.53 6.44 2.47
N ASP A 75 7.74 5.75 1.35
CA ASP A 75 8.89 4.88 1.11
C ASP A 75 9.58 5.19 -0.23
N GLN A 76 9.83 6.48 -0.49
CA GLN A 76 10.46 6.96 -1.74
C GLN A 76 11.84 6.33 -1.95
N GLN A 77 12.22 6.14 -3.22
CA GLN A 77 13.50 5.54 -3.61
C GLN A 77 14.71 6.16 -2.90
N LYS A 78 14.70 7.48 -2.69
CA LYS A 78 15.79 8.20 -2.00
C LYS A 78 15.96 7.85 -0.51
N PHE A 79 14.99 7.17 0.09
CA PHE A 79 15.01 6.75 1.50
C PHE A 79 15.41 5.29 1.70
N SER A 80 15.70 4.58 0.61
CA SER A 80 16.11 3.17 0.60
C SER A 80 17.36 2.98 -0.24
N ASP A 81 17.87 1.77 -0.32
CA ASP A 81 19.07 1.40 -1.07
C ASP A 81 18.93 0.00 -1.69
N THR A 82 20.04 -0.55 -2.18
CA THR A 82 20.08 -1.86 -2.86
C THR A 82 19.55 -3.02 -2.03
N ARG A 83 19.44 -2.88 -0.70
CA ARG A 83 18.88 -3.90 0.21
C ARG A 83 17.36 -4.12 0.04
N LEU A 84 16.67 -3.29 -0.74
CA LEU A 84 15.32 -3.59 -1.22
C LEU A 84 15.25 -4.96 -1.91
N SER A 85 16.37 -5.39 -2.51
CA SER A 85 16.53 -6.73 -3.12
C SER A 85 16.37 -7.89 -2.13
N LEU A 86 16.41 -7.64 -0.82
CA LEU A 86 16.13 -8.65 0.21
C LEU A 86 14.68 -9.15 0.16
N PHE A 87 13.74 -8.33 -0.32
CA PHE A 87 12.33 -8.68 -0.34
C PHE A 87 11.61 -8.41 -1.68
N SER A 88 12.29 -7.88 -2.69
CA SER A 88 11.69 -7.66 -4.00
C SER A 88 12.68 -7.96 -5.13
N ASP A 89 12.17 -8.41 -6.27
CA ASP A 89 12.97 -8.70 -7.47
C ASP A 89 13.09 -7.48 -8.37
N LEU A 90 12.06 -6.65 -8.40
CA LEU A 90 12.00 -5.42 -9.20
C LEU A 90 11.57 -4.25 -8.30
N GLN A 91 12.24 -3.11 -8.42
CA GLN A 91 11.91 -1.86 -7.76
C GLN A 91 11.72 -0.77 -8.82
N THR A 92 10.57 -0.07 -8.79
CA THR A 92 10.22 0.90 -9.84
C THR A 92 9.27 1.98 -9.32
N GLN A 93 9.16 3.09 -10.06
CA GLN A 93 8.13 4.12 -9.81
C GLN A 93 6.75 3.68 -10.32
N ASP A 94 6.74 3.03 -11.50
CA ASP A 94 5.53 2.48 -12.12
C ASP A 94 5.85 1.10 -12.67
N TYR A 95 4.91 0.17 -12.56
CA TYR A 95 5.05 -1.18 -13.11
C TYR A 95 3.95 -1.45 -14.13
N LYS A 96 4.30 -2.09 -15.24
CA LYS A 96 3.36 -2.47 -16.29
C LYS A 96 3.34 -3.98 -16.47
N LEU A 97 2.15 -4.55 -16.46
CA LEU A 97 1.93 -5.98 -16.67
C LEU A 97 0.83 -6.20 -17.68
N SER A 98 1.13 -6.96 -18.73
CA SER A 98 0.13 -7.34 -19.73
C SER A 98 -0.47 -8.69 -19.37
N ILE A 99 -1.80 -8.76 -19.27
CA ILE A 99 -2.58 -9.96 -19.02
C ILE A 99 -3.70 -9.99 -20.06
N SER A 100 -3.76 -11.06 -20.85
CA SER A 100 -4.70 -11.17 -21.97
C SER A 100 -4.59 -9.94 -22.90
N ASN A 101 -5.68 -9.26 -23.15
CA ASN A 101 -5.74 -8.10 -24.04
C ASN A 101 -5.66 -6.76 -23.26
N ARG A 102 -5.30 -6.77 -21.98
CA ARG A 102 -5.28 -5.57 -21.14
C ARG A 102 -3.89 -5.34 -20.54
N GLN A 103 -3.44 -4.10 -20.53
CA GLN A 103 -2.21 -3.70 -19.85
C GLN A 103 -2.56 -3.04 -18.51
N PHE A 104 -2.16 -3.66 -17.40
CA PHE A 104 -2.26 -3.11 -16.06
C PHE A 104 -1.09 -2.20 -15.78
N ILE A 105 -1.36 -1.00 -15.25
CA ILE A 105 -0.37 -0.02 -14.82
C ILE A 105 -0.51 0.13 -13.32
N PHE A 106 0.53 -0.24 -12.58
CA PHE A 106 0.60 -0.08 -11.13
C PHE A 106 1.44 1.14 -10.81
N THR A 107 0.87 2.07 -10.08
CA THR A 107 1.54 3.26 -9.57
C THR A 107 0.97 3.59 -8.20
N HIS A 108 1.76 4.16 -7.30
CA HIS A 108 1.22 4.46 -5.97
C HIS A 108 0.09 5.52 -6.01
N GLY A 109 0.18 6.50 -6.90
CA GLY A 109 -0.92 7.45 -7.13
C GLY A 109 -0.76 8.81 -6.43
N HIS A 110 0.29 9.01 -5.63
CA HIS A 110 0.56 10.28 -4.94
C HIS A 110 0.78 11.47 -5.90
N GLN A 111 1.16 11.22 -7.16
CA GLN A 111 1.27 12.25 -8.20
C GLN A 111 -0.10 12.81 -8.62
N PHE A 112 -1.17 12.04 -8.51
CA PHE A 112 -2.53 12.48 -8.87
C PHE A 112 -3.19 13.29 -7.75
N ARG A 113 -2.83 13.02 -6.50
CA ARG A 113 -3.36 13.69 -5.34
C ARG A 113 -2.26 13.93 -4.31
N LYS A 114 -1.74 15.17 -4.28
CA LYS A 114 -0.78 15.56 -3.24
C LYS A 114 -1.46 15.56 -1.88
N THR A 115 -0.91 14.82 -0.95
CA THR A 115 -1.13 15.03 0.49
C THR A 115 -0.18 16.14 0.96
N ALA A 116 -0.51 16.76 2.09
CA ALA A 116 0.46 17.61 2.78
C ALA A 116 1.55 16.68 3.34
N ASP A 117 2.53 16.36 2.49
CA ASP A 117 3.74 15.68 2.96
C ASP A 117 4.43 16.63 3.92
N LEU A 118 4.40 16.27 5.19
CA LEU A 118 5.18 16.97 6.21
C LEU A 118 6.66 16.68 5.91
N SER A 119 7.24 17.41 4.96
CA SER A 119 8.68 17.40 4.70
C SER A 119 9.48 17.97 5.89
N ILE A 120 9.12 17.58 7.11
CA ILE A 120 9.72 18.04 8.37
C ILE A 120 10.98 17.23 8.72
N LYS A 121 11.36 16.24 7.90
CA LYS A 121 12.54 15.39 8.15
C LYS A 121 13.85 16.15 8.37
N ASN A 122 13.96 17.38 7.90
CA ASN A 122 15.18 18.17 8.06
C ASN A 122 15.29 18.92 9.39
N ILE A 123 14.31 18.79 10.29
CA ILE A 123 14.31 19.49 11.58
C ILE A 123 14.36 18.47 12.72
N THR A 124 15.55 17.97 12.99
CA THR A 124 15.85 16.95 14.03
C THR A 124 15.26 17.27 15.42
N ILE A 125 15.11 18.55 15.74
CA ILE A 125 14.59 19.04 17.04
C ILE A 125 13.07 18.84 17.16
N VAL A 126 12.35 18.82 16.04
CA VAL A 126 10.87 18.76 16.04
C VAL A 126 10.36 17.32 15.90
N MET A 127 11.21 16.36 15.48
CA MET A 127 10.84 14.98 15.23
C MET A 127 10.15 14.26 16.44
N PRO A 128 10.61 14.39 17.69
CA PRO A 128 9.91 13.77 18.83
C PRO A 128 8.49 14.29 19.01
N VAL A 129 8.28 15.60 18.82
CA VAL A 129 6.94 16.23 18.92
C VAL A 129 6.04 15.79 17.78
N VAL A 130 6.58 15.74 16.55
CA VAL A 130 5.84 15.27 15.37
C VAL A 130 5.45 13.80 15.54
N ASN A 131 6.36 12.94 15.95
CA ASN A 131 6.08 11.54 16.23
C ASN A 131 5.03 11.36 17.32
N PHE A 132 5.08 12.17 18.36
CA PHE A 132 4.07 12.17 19.43
C PHE A 132 2.68 12.54 18.88
N ILE A 133 2.58 13.59 18.06
CA ILE A 133 1.32 14.02 17.42
C ILE A 133 0.81 12.92 16.47
N ILE A 134 1.68 12.31 15.68
CA ILE A 134 1.31 11.22 14.78
C ILE A 134 0.77 10.03 15.58
N ASN A 135 1.45 9.63 16.66
CA ASN A 135 0.99 8.52 17.51
C ASN A 135 -0.36 8.81 18.17
N ILE A 136 -0.60 10.03 18.65
CA ILE A 136 -1.91 10.46 19.15
C ILE A 136 -2.96 10.35 18.04
N ALA A 137 -2.67 10.83 16.85
CA ALA A 137 -3.59 10.76 15.72
C ALA A 137 -3.89 9.29 15.34
N HIS A 138 -2.89 8.39 15.38
CA HIS A 138 -3.09 6.96 15.18
C HIS A 138 -3.98 6.34 16.25
N PHE A 139 -3.74 6.66 17.52
CA PHE A 139 -4.57 6.21 18.64
C PHE A 139 -6.04 6.62 18.47
N PHE A 140 -6.29 7.90 18.15
CA PHE A 140 -7.66 8.38 17.91
C PHE A 140 -8.32 7.69 16.71
N ARG A 141 -7.59 7.48 15.61
CA ARG A 141 -8.12 6.75 14.45
C ARG A 141 -8.47 5.31 14.81
N GLN A 142 -7.60 4.63 15.55
CA GLN A 142 -7.88 3.28 16.04
C GLN A 142 -9.13 3.24 16.93
N ALA A 143 -9.27 4.18 17.85
CA ALA A 143 -10.46 4.30 18.71
C ALA A 143 -11.73 4.53 17.87
N MET A 144 -11.69 5.41 16.87
CA MET A 144 -12.81 5.67 15.97
C MET A 144 -13.17 4.43 15.12
N VAL A 145 -12.18 3.68 14.66
CA VAL A 145 -12.39 2.41 13.95
C VAL A 145 -12.99 1.35 14.87
N ASN A 146 -12.59 1.30 16.12
CA ASN A 146 -13.15 0.37 17.09
C ASN A 146 -14.64 0.66 17.39
N ILE A 147 -15.03 1.95 17.38
CA ILE A 147 -16.41 2.38 17.66
C ILE A 147 -17.30 2.29 16.42
N PHE A 148 -16.86 2.83 15.29
CA PHE A 148 -17.66 3.00 14.07
C PHE A 148 -17.32 2.02 12.95
N GLY A 149 -16.29 1.21 13.12
CA GLY A 149 -15.88 0.18 12.18
C GLY A 149 -15.52 0.72 10.80
N LYS A 150 -15.89 -0.06 9.78
CA LYS A 150 -15.66 0.25 8.36
C LYS A 150 -16.25 1.60 7.94
N THR A 151 -17.39 2.00 8.49
CA THR A 151 -18.06 3.27 8.14
C THR A 151 -17.17 4.49 8.38
N PHE A 152 -16.38 4.49 9.47
CA PHE A 152 -15.43 5.57 9.72
C PHE A 152 -14.35 5.64 8.65
N LEU A 153 -13.79 4.49 8.25
CA LEU A 153 -12.75 4.43 7.21
C LEU A 153 -13.31 4.90 5.86
N GLU A 154 -14.51 4.46 5.51
CA GLU A 154 -15.20 4.87 4.28
C GLU A 154 -15.41 6.39 4.22
N LEU A 155 -16.05 6.97 5.24
CA LEU A 155 -16.26 8.41 5.33
C LEU A 155 -14.95 9.21 5.29
N ARG A 156 -13.88 8.65 5.86
CA ARG A 156 -12.57 9.31 5.97
C ARG A 156 -11.79 9.28 4.67
N PHE A 157 -11.92 8.23 3.87
CA PHE A 157 -11.00 7.94 2.78
C PHE A 157 -11.65 7.81 1.39
N ALA A 158 -12.89 7.30 1.28
CA ALA A 158 -13.50 6.98 -0.03
C ALA A 158 -13.61 8.18 -0.99
N TYR A 159 -13.87 9.38 -0.46
CA TYR A 159 -13.97 10.60 -1.27
C TYR A 159 -12.70 10.94 -2.05
N ARG A 160 -11.54 10.40 -1.60
CA ARG A 160 -10.23 10.63 -2.24
C ARG A 160 -10.15 9.98 -3.61
N ASN A 161 -10.83 8.84 -3.79
CA ASN A 161 -10.79 8.08 -5.04
C ASN A 161 -11.31 8.89 -6.21
N LYS A 162 -12.38 9.68 -6.02
CA LYS A 162 -12.95 10.49 -7.09
C LYS A 162 -11.92 11.43 -7.73
N ALA A 163 -11.22 12.23 -6.91
CA ALA A 163 -10.24 13.19 -7.38
C ALA A 163 -8.98 12.51 -8.00
N THR A 164 -8.59 11.36 -7.47
CA THR A 164 -7.48 10.57 -8.02
C THR A 164 -7.88 9.94 -9.34
N LYS A 165 -9.04 9.30 -9.41
CA LYS A 165 -9.58 8.64 -10.60
C LYS A 165 -9.70 9.62 -11.79
N GLU A 166 -10.31 10.80 -11.58
CA GLU A 166 -10.48 11.83 -12.62
C GLU A 166 -9.16 12.26 -13.29
N LYS A 167 -8.05 12.17 -12.56
CA LYS A 167 -6.71 12.49 -13.11
C LYS A 167 -6.02 11.25 -13.68
N ALA A 168 -6.10 10.12 -12.99
CA ALA A 168 -5.41 8.89 -13.34
C ALA A 168 -5.91 8.34 -14.69
N ILE A 169 -7.21 8.31 -14.93
CA ILE A 169 -7.79 7.80 -16.18
C ILE A 169 -7.37 8.62 -17.42
N LYS A 170 -6.99 9.88 -17.25
CA LYS A 170 -6.48 10.73 -18.36
C LYS A 170 -5.06 10.37 -18.77
N THR A 171 -4.37 9.55 -18.01
CA THR A 171 -2.96 9.15 -18.28
C THR A 171 -2.85 7.81 -18.96
N ILE A 172 -3.97 7.10 -19.16
CA ILE A 172 -4.00 5.75 -19.74
C ILE A 172 -4.69 5.73 -21.09
N GLY A 173 -4.30 4.77 -21.93
CA GLY A 173 -4.96 4.45 -23.20
C GLY A 173 -6.17 3.53 -23.02
N PRO A 174 -6.90 3.24 -24.14
CA PRO A 174 -8.16 2.48 -24.10
C PRO A 174 -8.00 1.03 -23.61
N ASP A 175 -6.84 0.39 -23.87
CA ASP A 175 -6.56 -0.99 -23.47
C ASP A 175 -5.79 -1.09 -22.16
N GLN A 176 -5.66 0.03 -21.45
CA GLN A 176 -4.93 0.12 -20.19
C GLN A 176 -5.88 0.22 -18.99
N PHE A 177 -5.44 -0.36 -17.88
CA PHE A 177 -6.12 -0.32 -16.60
C PHE A 177 -5.16 0.18 -15.51
N ILE A 178 -5.50 1.24 -14.81
CA ILE A 178 -4.63 1.82 -13.79
C ILE A 178 -5.02 1.37 -12.38
N ILE A 179 -4.04 0.92 -11.61
CA ILE A 179 -4.20 0.48 -10.23
C ILE A 179 -3.33 1.37 -9.32
N VAL A 180 -3.97 2.03 -8.38
CA VAL A 180 -3.31 2.95 -7.44
C VAL A 180 -3.41 2.47 -5.99
N GLY A 181 -2.58 3.04 -5.12
CA GLY A 181 -2.69 3.03 -3.65
C GLY A 181 -3.08 4.40 -3.11
N HIS A 182 -2.39 4.89 -2.08
CA HIS A 182 -2.36 6.25 -1.54
C HIS A 182 -3.68 6.78 -0.94
N ASN A 183 -4.81 6.36 -1.43
CA ASN A 183 -6.12 6.87 -0.99
C ASN A 183 -6.64 6.17 0.27
N HIS A 184 -6.09 5.00 0.64
CA HIS A 184 -6.46 4.16 1.78
C HIS A 184 -7.90 3.62 1.74
N TRP A 185 -8.56 3.64 0.59
CA TRP A 185 -9.89 3.06 0.40
C TRP A 185 -9.97 2.33 -0.93
N ALA A 186 -10.27 1.03 -0.86
CA ALA A 186 -10.31 0.22 -2.06
C ALA A 186 -11.54 0.51 -2.93
N GLU A 187 -11.32 0.43 -4.23
CA GLU A 187 -12.37 0.59 -5.25
C GLU A 187 -11.95 -0.20 -6.50
N VAL A 188 -12.91 -0.81 -7.18
CA VAL A 188 -12.72 -1.36 -8.52
C VAL A 188 -13.80 -0.76 -9.42
N ASP A 189 -13.38 -0.05 -10.45
CA ASP A 189 -14.22 0.61 -11.44
C ASP A 189 -13.83 0.12 -12.84
N GLU A 190 -14.41 -1.01 -13.24
CA GLU A 190 -14.15 -1.65 -14.53
C GLU A 190 -14.53 -0.75 -15.72
N ILE A 191 -15.56 0.09 -15.56
CA ILE A 191 -16.04 0.98 -16.63
C ILE A 191 -15.00 2.06 -16.95
N ASN A 192 -14.39 2.61 -15.92
CA ASN A 192 -13.39 3.67 -16.06
C ASN A 192 -11.95 3.15 -16.06
N HIS A 193 -11.73 1.83 -16.09
CA HIS A 193 -10.43 1.17 -16.08
C HIS A 193 -9.53 1.65 -14.91
N PHE A 194 -10.12 1.74 -13.71
CA PHE A 194 -9.47 2.23 -12.51
C PHE A 194 -9.67 1.28 -11.32
N ALA A 195 -8.63 1.08 -10.52
CA ALA A 195 -8.79 0.51 -9.19
C ALA A 195 -7.86 1.20 -8.18
N CYS A 196 -8.25 1.13 -6.90
CA CYS A 196 -7.44 1.49 -5.75
C CYS A 196 -7.31 0.29 -4.83
N CYS A 197 -6.08 -0.02 -4.37
CA CYS A 197 -5.82 -1.19 -3.52
C CYS A 197 -6.44 -1.05 -2.12
N GLY A 198 -6.73 0.17 -1.66
CA GLY A 198 -7.08 0.42 -0.26
C GLY A 198 -5.85 0.46 0.64
N ALA A 199 -5.98 -0.05 1.86
CA ALA A 199 -4.90 -0.09 2.85
C ALA A 199 -5.06 -1.27 3.81
N ILE A 200 -3.96 -1.68 4.45
CA ILE A 200 -3.96 -2.67 5.53
C ILE A 200 -3.61 -1.95 6.84
N LEU A 201 -4.61 -1.32 7.46
CA LEU A 201 -4.44 -0.42 8.61
C LEU A 201 -5.59 -0.57 9.63
N TYR A 202 -5.30 -0.27 10.87
CA TYR A 202 -6.31 -0.17 11.95
C TYR A 202 -7.13 -1.45 12.17
N GLY A 203 -6.54 -2.63 11.97
CA GLY A 203 -7.25 -3.91 12.12
C GLY A 203 -8.10 -4.32 10.92
N PHE A 204 -8.19 -3.47 9.89
CA PHE A 204 -8.95 -3.72 8.67
C PHE A 204 -8.02 -3.76 7.45
N ALA A 205 -8.22 -4.73 6.60
CA ALA A 205 -7.43 -4.94 5.39
C ALA A 205 -8.31 -4.79 4.15
N GLN A 206 -7.79 -4.03 3.19
CA GLN A 206 -8.28 -4.01 1.82
C GLN A 206 -7.11 -4.27 0.88
N TYR A 207 -7.31 -5.13 -0.11
CA TYR A 207 -6.33 -5.45 -1.14
C TYR A 207 -7.02 -6.03 -2.37
N LEU A 208 -6.29 -6.17 -3.45
CA LEU A 208 -6.79 -6.73 -4.70
C LEU A 208 -6.08 -8.06 -5.01
N THR A 209 -6.78 -8.94 -5.70
CA THR A 209 -6.14 -10.03 -6.43
C THR A 209 -6.49 -9.93 -7.91
N ILE A 210 -5.54 -10.34 -8.76
CA ILE A 210 -5.72 -10.37 -10.21
C ILE A 210 -5.44 -11.79 -10.69
N ASP A 211 -6.40 -12.37 -11.37
CA ASP A 211 -6.19 -13.64 -12.06
C ASP A 211 -5.32 -13.43 -13.32
N SER A 212 -4.18 -14.11 -13.39
CA SER A 212 -3.19 -13.89 -14.45
C SER A 212 -3.60 -14.42 -15.83
N GLU A 213 -4.69 -15.16 -15.92
CA GLU A 213 -5.21 -15.69 -17.20
C GLU A 213 -6.29 -14.78 -17.77
N SER A 214 -7.27 -14.43 -16.93
CA SER A 214 -8.43 -13.64 -17.32
C SER A 214 -8.26 -12.13 -17.13
N GLY A 215 -7.33 -11.69 -16.29
CA GLY A 215 -7.22 -10.30 -15.86
C GLY A 215 -8.33 -9.83 -14.93
N LYS A 216 -9.14 -10.76 -14.39
CA LYS A 216 -10.22 -10.42 -13.46
C LYS A 216 -9.64 -9.88 -12.16
N ILE A 217 -10.09 -8.68 -11.76
CA ILE A 217 -9.75 -8.07 -10.48
C ILE A 217 -10.80 -8.48 -9.44
N THR A 218 -10.35 -8.89 -8.26
CA THR A 218 -11.20 -9.15 -7.10
C THR A 218 -10.76 -8.30 -5.94
N LEU A 219 -11.69 -7.53 -5.38
CA LEU A 219 -11.49 -6.75 -4.15
C LEU A 219 -11.73 -7.65 -2.94
N HIS A 220 -10.80 -7.62 -1.99
CA HIS A 220 -10.90 -8.28 -0.69
C HIS A 220 -10.98 -7.26 0.43
N GLU A 221 -11.85 -7.52 1.41
CA GLU A 221 -12.06 -6.71 2.60
C GLU A 221 -12.20 -7.63 3.81
N GLU A 222 -11.28 -7.54 4.75
CA GLU A 222 -11.25 -8.43 5.91
C GLU A 222 -10.84 -7.69 7.19
N TRP A 223 -11.39 -8.08 8.33
CA TRP A 223 -10.88 -7.69 9.63
C TRP A 223 -9.81 -8.68 10.08
N TYR A 224 -8.61 -8.21 10.40
CA TYR A 224 -7.52 -9.06 10.89
C TYR A 224 -7.27 -8.94 12.40
N ASP A 225 -7.95 -8.01 13.06
CA ASP A 225 -7.84 -7.75 14.51
C ASP A 225 -9.16 -7.98 15.28
N ARG A 226 -10.11 -8.69 14.66
CA ARG A 226 -11.41 -9.04 15.29
C ARG A 226 -11.63 -10.52 15.33
#